data_0d15033e2a9a8829e29cbe07234dd3d9
#
_entry.id   0d15033e2a9a8829e29cbe07234dd3d9
#
_cell.length_a   1.000
_cell.length_b   1.000
_cell.length_c   1.000
_cell.angle_alpha   90.00
_cell.angle_beta   90.00
_cell.angle_gamma   90.00
#
_symmetry.space_group_name_H-M   'P 1'
#
loop_
_entity.id
_entity.type
_entity.pdbx_description
1 polymer ?
#
loop_
_entity_poly.entity_id
_entity_poly.type
_entity_poly.pdbx_seq_one_letter_code
_entity_poly.pdbx_strand_id
1 'polypeptide(L)'
;MAKLQAPVMLVILDGFGMGDQTDTTNAVVQAKPSYFNYLWDTYPHTTLQASGLAVGLPEGQMGNSEVGHLNLGSGRIVYQDLTRITKDVESGEFFQKPVIQELYKHAKHGKLQIIGLVSDGNVHCSLEHIKAVIAGAKHEGIKEVYVHALLDGRDVPPQSALTYLKDLESFMSDINCGKIATVSGRYYGMDRDNRWDREELAYNAIVNGVGNKANSACDAVTQSYNDGVNDEFVVPTVIDPNGMISDGDAVIFCNFRPDRARELTKALTLPDFEGFKREPISIFMATMTKYEDGLPVHIVYEKDTLHHTLGEVLAKGGYRQLRIAETEKYAHVTYFFNGGNEVPFEGEDRILVPSPAVATYDLQPEMSAPEVTDKVLDAIHSGQYDMIILNYANPDMVGHTGDFKAAVKAIQTVDAGLERIAKAILEVGGQLLVTADHGNAEQMVNHETGKPHTAHTTNVVPLILVGAQDIHKQLKSGKLCDIAPTMLALAHIDKPSNMTGESLLLD
;
A
#
# COMPACT_ATOMS: atom_id res chain seq x y z
N MET A 1 -29.33 17.91 -14.23
CA MET A 1 -28.36 16.83 -14.03
C MET A 1 -27.95 16.35 -15.41
N ALA A 2 -26.67 16.26 -15.66
CA ALA A 2 -26.18 15.58 -16.85
C ALA A 2 -26.61 14.11 -16.77
N LYS A 3 -26.86 13.48 -17.90
CA LYS A 3 -27.22 12.06 -17.99
C LYS A 3 -26.59 11.48 -19.24
N LEU A 4 -26.00 10.30 -19.11
CA LEU A 4 -25.52 9.52 -20.25
C LEU A 4 -26.71 8.92 -21.02
N GLN A 5 -26.52 8.64 -22.31
CA GLN A 5 -27.53 7.94 -23.10
C GLN A 5 -27.72 6.50 -22.65
N ALA A 6 -26.63 5.87 -22.18
CA ALA A 6 -26.62 4.51 -21.66
C ALA A 6 -25.51 4.39 -20.60
N PRO A 7 -25.62 3.47 -19.63
CA PRO A 7 -24.66 3.36 -18.55
C PRO A 7 -23.30 2.80 -19.00
N VAL A 8 -22.23 3.26 -18.32
CA VAL A 8 -20.90 2.61 -18.37
C VAL A 8 -20.69 1.86 -17.07
N MET A 9 -20.37 0.58 -17.15
CA MET A 9 -20.20 -0.27 -15.98
C MET A 9 -18.79 -0.87 -15.89
N LEU A 10 -18.28 -0.98 -14.69
CA LEU A 10 -17.07 -1.73 -14.35
C LEU A 10 -17.43 -2.92 -13.46
N VAL A 11 -17.06 -4.12 -13.89
CA VAL A 11 -17.07 -5.33 -13.06
C VAL A 11 -15.64 -5.70 -12.73
N ILE A 12 -15.34 -5.77 -11.43
CA ILE A 12 -14.05 -6.18 -10.89
C ILE A 12 -14.20 -7.60 -10.37
N LEU A 13 -13.52 -8.55 -11.00
CA LEU A 13 -13.40 -9.94 -10.55
C LEU A 13 -12.21 -10.03 -9.60
N ASP A 14 -12.41 -9.71 -8.32
CA ASP A 14 -11.35 -9.58 -7.32
C ASP A 14 -10.48 -10.84 -7.25
N GLY A 15 -9.16 -10.69 -7.40
CA GLY A 15 -8.22 -11.82 -7.37
C GLY A 15 -8.21 -12.71 -8.62
N PHE A 16 -8.79 -12.28 -9.75
CA PHE A 16 -8.84 -13.04 -10.99
C PHE A 16 -7.65 -12.68 -11.91
N GLY A 17 -6.50 -13.31 -11.68
CA GLY A 17 -5.31 -13.12 -12.51
C GLY A 17 -5.29 -13.94 -13.79
N MET A 18 -4.42 -13.54 -14.73
CA MET A 18 -4.14 -14.27 -15.97
C MET A 18 -2.83 -15.05 -15.80
N GLY A 19 -2.94 -16.27 -15.27
CA GLY A 19 -1.82 -17.17 -15.06
C GLY A 19 -1.52 -18.07 -16.25
N ASP A 20 -0.64 -19.07 -16.04
CA ASP A 20 -0.33 -20.08 -17.05
C ASP A 20 -1.59 -20.89 -17.42
N GLN A 21 -1.95 -20.82 -18.69
CA GLN A 21 -3.13 -21.50 -19.23
C GLN A 21 -2.97 -23.04 -19.31
N THR A 22 -1.76 -23.55 -19.16
CA THR A 22 -1.46 -24.99 -19.17
C THR A 22 -1.38 -25.58 -17.76
N ASP A 23 -1.38 -24.73 -16.73
CA ASP A 23 -1.28 -25.17 -15.35
C ASP A 23 -2.60 -25.81 -14.87
N THR A 24 -2.54 -27.07 -14.49
CA THR A 24 -3.68 -27.83 -13.95
C THR A 24 -4.08 -27.41 -12.55
N THR A 25 -3.26 -26.58 -11.87
CA THR A 25 -3.54 -26.00 -10.55
C THR A 25 -4.08 -24.57 -10.62
N ASN A 26 -4.24 -24.02 -11.83
CA ASN A 26 -4.86 -22.73 -12.06
C ASN A 26 -6.39 -22.88 -11.98
N ALA A 27 -7.01 -22.38 -10.90
CA ALA A 27 -8.44 -22.50 -10.68
C ALA A 27 -9.27 -21.72 -11.73
N VAL A 28 -8.73 -20.61 -12.25
CA VAL A 28 -9.38 -19.82 -13.30
C VAL A 28 -9.55 -20.66 -14.56
N VAL A 29 -8.49 -21.34 -15.00
CA VAL A 29 -8.51 -22.21 -16.18
C VAL A 29 -9.39 -23.45 -15.96
N GLN A 30 -9.24 -24.08 -14.78
CA GLN A 30 -9.96 -25.32 -14.47
C GLN A 30 -11.46 -25.11 -14.21
N ALA A 31 -11.87 -23.91 -13.84
CA ALA A 31 -13.28 -23.54 -13.75
C ALA A 31 -13.97 -23.55 -15.12
N LYS A 32 -13.21 -23.42 -16.21
CA LYS A 32 -13.71 -23.31 -17.59
C LYS A 32 -14.80 -22.25 -17.69
N PRO A 33 -14.52 -20.98 -17.32
CA PRO A 33 -15.54 -19.93 -17.28
C PRO A 33 -16.02 -19.64 -18.70
N SER A 34 -17.11 -20.28 -19.08
CA SER A 34 -17.56 -20.33 -20.48
C SER A 34 -17.97 -18.97 -21.01
N TYR A 35 -18.56 -18.14 -20.14
CA TYR A 35 -19.01 -16.82 -20.55
C TYR A 35 -17.87 -15.80 -20.59
N PHE A 36 -16.97 -15.83 -19.62
CA PHE A 36 -15.74 -15.03 -19.66
C PHE A 36 -14.94 -15.34 -20.94
N ASN A 37 -14.75 -16.62 -21.26
CA ASN A 37 -14.05 -17.03 -22.47
C ASN A 37 -14.78 -16.55 -23.74
N TYR A 38 -16.11 -16.65 -23.78
CA TYR A 38 -16.90 -16.10 -24.87
C TYR A 38 -16.68 -14.59 -25.04
N LEU A 39 -16.68 -13.84 -23.94
CA LEU A 39 -16.41 -12.39 -23.98
C LEU A 39 -14.99 -12.11 -24.47
N TRP A 40 -14.02 -12.85 -23.97
CA TRP A 40 -12.61 -12.74 -24.37
C TRP A 40 -12.42 -12.99 -25.87
N ASP A 41 -13.04 -14.01 -26.40
CA ASP A 41 -12.90 -14.37 -27.81
C ASP A 41 -13.70 -13.45 -28.76
N THR A 42 -14.72 -12.78 -28.24
CA THR A 42 -15.68 -12.01 -29.06
C THR A 42 -15.42 -10.51 -29.05
N TYR A 43 -15.00 -9.97 -27.92
CA TYR A 43 -14.89 -8.53 -27.69
C TYR A 43 -13.45 -8.05 -27.59
N PRO A 44 -13.19 -6.73 -27.81
CA PRO A 44 -11.87 -6.16 -27.57
C PRO A 44 -11.38 -6.46 -26.17
N HIS A 45 -10.18 -7.01 -26.08
CA HIS A 45 -9.57 -7.37 -24.81
C HIS A 45 -8.06 -7.11 -24.80
N THR A 46 -7.53 -7.02 -23.60
CA THR A 46 -6.10 -6.87 -23.32
C THR A 46 -5.80 -7.29 -21.89
N THR A 47 -4.56 -7.10 -21.44
CA THR A 47 -4.16 -7.32 -20.05
C THR A 47 -3.65 -6.03 -19.40
N LEU A 48 -3.79 -5.94 -18.07
CA LEU A 48 -3.31 -4.82 -17.26
C LEU A 48 -2.26 -5.31 -16.26
N GLN A 49 -1.25 -4.47 -16.04
CA GLN A 49 -0.32 -4.65 -14.93
C GLN A 49 -1.02 -4.27 -13.61
N ALA A 50 -0.99 -5.19 -12.64
CA ALA A 50 -1.68 -5.07 -11.35
C ALA A 50 -0.75 -5.29 -10.14
N SER A 51 0.58 -5.18 -10.33
CA SER A 51 1.58 -5.43 -9.29
C SER A 51 2.78 -4.49 -9.41
N GLY A 52 3.62 -4.46 -8.40
CA GLY A 52 4.87 -3.71 -8.39
C GLY A 52 4.69 -2.22 -8.70
N LEU A 53 5.65 -1.63 -9.39
CA LEU A 53 5.67 -0.20 -9.71
C LEU A 53 4.46 0.28 -10.51
N ALA A 54 3.81 -0.62 -11.26
CA ALA A 54 2.63 -0.28 -12.05
C ALA A 54 1.42 0.12 -11.20
N VAL A 55 1.42 -0.24 -9.92
CA VAL A 55 0.38 0.11 -8.94
C VAL A 55 0.92 0.89 -7.73
N GLY A 56 2.17 1.33 -7.78
CA GLY A 56 2.80 2.15 -6.73
C GLY A 56 3.42 1.35 -5.57
N LEU A 57 3.61 0.05 -5.75
CA LEU A 57 4.32 -0.85 -4.84
C LEU A 57 5.78 -1.03 -5.27
N PRO A 58 6.67 -1.52 -4.41
CA PRO A 58 8.02 -1.93 -4.80
C PRO A 58 8.01 -2.93 -5.97
N GLU A 59 9.09 -2.94 -6.75
CA GLU A 59 9.25 -3.87 -7.86
C GLU A 59 9.14 -5.33 -7.38
N GLY A 60 8.39 -6.16 -8.13
CA GLY A 60 8.16 -7.57 -7.79
C GLY A 60 7.18 -7.83 -6.65
N GLN A 61 6.66 -6.80 -5.99
CA GLN A 61 5.64 -6.98 -4.96
C GLN A 61 4.27 -7.21 -5.59
N MET A 62 3.57 -8.26 -5.10
CA MET A 62 2.21 -8.57 -5.51
C MET A 62 1.24 -7.44 -5.18
N GLY A 63 0.25 -7.21 -6.04
CA GLY A 63 -0.86 -6.29 -5.79
C GLY A 63 -1.76 -6.74 -4.64
N ASN A 64 -2.68 -5.88 -4.25
CA ASN A 64 -3.74 -6.19 -3.29
C ASN A 64 -4.97 -5.32 -3.57
N SER A 65 -6.11 -5.68 -2.95
CA SER A 65 -7.38 -5.03 -3.25
C SER A 65 -7.40 -3.55 -2.88
N GLU A 66 -6.73 -3.13 -1.79
CA GLU A 66 -6.67 -1.73 -1.38
C GLU A 66 -5.97 -0.88 -2.44
N VAL A 67 -4.75 -1.29 -2.80
CA VAL A 67 -3.93 -0.60 -3.81
C VAL A 67 -4.57 -0.69 -5.19
N GLY A 68 -5.11 -1.85 -5.57
CA GLY A 68 -5.79 -2.06 -6.85
C GLY A 68 -6.96 -1.11 -7.04
N HIS A 69 -7.90 -1.07 -6.08
CA HIS A 69 -9.08 -0.19 -6.15
C HIS A 69 -8.72 1.28 -6.06
N LEU A 70 -7.67 1.62 -5.29
CA LEU A 70 -7.17 3.00 -5.21
C LEU A 70 -6.67 3.48 -6.57
N ASN A 71 -5.92 2.65 -7.31
CA ASN A 71 -5.45 2.97 -8.65
C ASN A 71 -6.60 3.03 -9.67
N LEU A 72 -7.53 2.04 -9.62
CA LEU A 72 -8.71 1.99 -10.49
C LEU A 72 -9.54 3.28 -10.38
N GLY A 73 -9.80 3.74 -9.16
CA GLY A 73 -10.67 4.90 -8.92
C GLY A 73 -9.97 6.26 -9.07
N SER A 74 -8.67 6.34 -8.78
CA SER A 74 -7.92 7.60 -8.84
C SER A 74 -7.45 7.98 -10.24
N GLY A 75 -7.38 7.02 -11.17
CA GLY A 75 -6.88 7.24 -12.53
C GLY A 75 -5.40 7.65 -12.60
N ARG A 76 -4.62 7.30 -11.59
CA ARG A 76 -3.18 7.54 -11.50
C ARG A 76 -2.51 6.47 -10.65
N ILE A 77 -1.20 6.28 -10.85
CA ILE A 77 -0.42 5.43 -9.93
C ILE A 77 -0.31 6.16 -8.61
N VAL A 78 -0.82 5.51 -7.54
CA VAL A 78 -0.71 6.01 -6.16
C VAL A 78 0.42 5.27 -5.47
N TYR A 79 1.57 5.92 -5.41
CA TYR A 79 2.75 5.32 -4.78
C TYR A 79 2.54 5.19 -3.27
N GLN A 80 2.80 3.99 -2.74
CA GLN A 80 2.88 3.77 -1.30
C GLN A 80 4.12 4.47 -0.72
N ASP A 81 4.11 4.79 0.56
CA ASP A 81 5.16 5.62 1.18
C ASP A 81 6.58 5.11 0.89
N LEU A 82 6.84 3.82 1.03
CA LEU A 82 8.14 3.24 0.71
C LEU A 82 8.57 3.58 -0.73
N THR A 83 7.72 3.29 -1.70
CA THR A 83 8.02 3.49 -3.12
C THR A 83 8.13 4.98 -3.47
N ARG A 84 7.25 5.81 -2.89
CA ARG A 84 7.24 7.27 -3.06
C ARG A 84 8.55 7.89 -2.59
N ILE A 85 8.96 7.56 -1.35
CA ILE A 85 10.20 8.06 -0.78
C ILE A 85 11.42 7.58 -1.58
N THR A 86 11.46 6.29 -1.94
CA THR A 86 12.56 5.71 -2.74
C THR A 86 12.70 6.44 -4.08
N LYS A 87 11.60 6.67 -4.80
CA LYS A 87 11.63 7.41 -6.08
C LYS A 87 12.10 8.86 -5.91
N ASP A 88 11.66 9.54 -4.87
CA ASP A 88 12.09 10.91 -4.58
C ASP A 88 13.59 10.96 -4.21
N VAL A 89 14.11 9.94 -3.53
CA VAL A 89 15.55 9.80 -3.25
C VAL A 89 16.34 9.59 -4.56
N GLU A 90 15.89 8.68 -5.40
CA GLU A 90 16.52 8.36 -6.69
C GLU A 90 16.53 9.54 -7.66
N SER A 91 15.43 10.32 -7.71
CA SER A 91 15.31 11.52 -8.55
C SER A 91 16.01 12.75 -7.96
N GLY A 92 16.36 12.72 -6.68
CA GLY A 92 16.89 13.87 -5.94
C GLY A 92 15.82 14.82 -5.38
N GLU A 93 14.54 14.58 -5.64
CA GLU A 93 13.43 15.40 -5.13
C GLU A 93 13.32 15.36 -3.59
N PHE A 94 13.72 14.24 -2.97
CA PHE A 94 13.80 14.11 -1.53
C PHE A 94 14.57 15.25 -0.87
N PHE A 95 15.73 15.60 -1.44
CA PHE A 95 16.61 16.64 -0.90
C PHE A 95 16.08 18.07 -1.14
N GLN A 96 15.09 18.24 -2.00
CA GLN A 96 14.41 19.51 -2.26
C GLN A 96 13.19 19.75 -1.36
N LYS A 97 12.78 18.74 -0.59
CA LYS A 97 11.65 18.89 0.34
C LYS A 97 11.94 19.97 1.39
N PRO A 98 11.02 20.93 1.62
CA PRO A 98 11.25 22.04 2.53
C PRO A 98 11.67 21.58 3.94
N VAL A 99 11.05 20.52 4.46
CA VAL A 99 11.35 19.97 5.78
C VAL A 99 12.77 19.38 5.85
N ILE A 100 13.23 18.71 4.78
CA ILE A 100 14.60 18.17 4.71
C ILE A 100 15.62 19.30 4.65
N GLN A 101 15.35 20.36 3.91
CA GLN A 101 16.23 21.52 3.86
C GLN A 101 16.32 22.26 5.22
N GLU A 102 15.17 22.42 5.89
CA GLU A 102 15.16 23.01 7.25
C GLU A 102 15.85 22.10 8.28
N LEU A 103 15.69 20.77 8.18
CA LEU A 103 16.40 19.79 9.00
C LEU A 103 17.92 20.00 8.91
N TYR A 104 18.46 20.05 7.69
CA TYR A 104 19.89 20.24 7.47
C TYR A 104 20.36 21.63 7.91
N LYS A 105 19.55 22.67 7.73
CA LYS A 105 19.86 24.02 8.20
C LYS A 105 19.99 24.06 9.73
N HIS A 106 19.09 23.41 10.48
CA HIS A 106 19.18 23.30 11.93
C HIS A 106 20.42 22.50 12.36
N ALA A 107 20.69 21.38 11.69
CA ALA A 107 21.83 20.52 11.96
C ALA A 107 23.20 21.22 11.77
N LYS A 108 23.27 22.31 11.00
CA LYS A 108 24.51 23.11 10.85
C LYS A 108 24.90 23.86 12.16
N HIS A 109 23.95 24.01 13.07
CA HIS A 109 24.16 24.69 14.35
C HIS A 109 24.16 23.75 15.57
N GLY A 110 23.91 22.47 15.35
CA GLY A 110 23.88 21.40 16.34
C GLY A 110 24.36 20.10 15.72
N LYS A 111 23.70 19.00 16.06
CA LYS A 111 23.92 17.68 15.51
C LYS A 111 22.74 17.26 14.64
N LEU A 112 22.99 16.41 13.66
CA LEU A 112 21.94 15.65 13.01
C LEU A 112 21.79 14.28 13.68
N GLN A 113 20.62 14.01 14.20
CA GLN A 113 20.25 12.78 14.88
C GLN A 113 19.26 12.00 14.00
N ILE A 114 19.56 10.76 13.67
CA ILE A 114 18.77 9.92 12.77
C ILE A 114 18.30 8.70 13.56
N ILE A 115 16.98 8.55 13.72
CA ILE A 115 16.37 7.40 14.36
C ILE A 115 15.69 6.56 13.26
N GLY A 116 15.88 5.25 13.26
CA GLY A 116 15.20 4.38 12.30
C GLY A 116 15.47 2.90 12.50
N LEU A 117 14.57 2.08 11.97
CA LEU A 117 14.71 0.63 11.95
C LEU A 117 15.71 0.24 10.86
N VAL A 118 16.81 -0.40 11.27
CA VAL A 118 17.94 -0.76 10.41
C VAL A 118 17.78 -2.20 9.93
N SER A 119 17.07 -2.38 8.83
CA SER A 119 16.90 -3.67 8.13
C SER A 119 16.52 -3.45 6.67
N ASP A 120 16.51 -4.52 5.88
CA ASP A 120 16.00 -4.56 4.50
C ASP A 120 14.55 -5.09 4.42
N GLY A 121 13.88 -5.29 5.55
CA GLY A 121 12.50 -5.74 5.61
C GLY A 121 11.49 -4.76 5.00
N ASN A 122 11.84 -3.46 4.97
CA ASN A 122 11.06 -2.40 4.31
C ASN A 122 9.58 -2.31 4.76
N VAL A 123 9.28 -2.73 5.99
CA VAL A 123 7.92 -2.67 6.56
C VAL A 123 7.67 -1.37 7.30
N HIS A 124 8.63 -0.90 8.09
CA HIS A 124 8.53 0.31 8.90
C HIS A 124 9.47 1.42 8.44
N CYS A 125 10.65 1.03 7.97
CA CYS A 125 11.72 1.91 7.52
C CYS A 125 12.48 1.24 6.37
N SER A 126 13.27 2.00 5.64
CA SER A 126 14.24 1.48 4.68
C SER A 126 15.64 1.94 5.07
N LEU A 127 16.59 1.00 5.09
CA LEU A 127 18.00 1.31 5.33
C LEU A 127 18.54 2.30 4.27
N GLU A 128 18.07 2.19 3.02
CA GLU A 128 18.45 3.10 1.94
C GLU A 128 17.95 4.54 2.19
N HIS A 129 16.81 4.72 2.86
CA HIS A 129 16.35 6.07 3.23
C HIS A 129 17.22 6.67 4.34
N ILE A 130 17.69 5.86 5.30
CA ILE A 130 18.66 6.30 6.32
C ILE A 130 19.97 6.73 5.64
N LYS A 131 20.51 5.92 4.74
CA LYS A 131 21.71 6.24 3.95
C LYS A 131 21.53 7.53 3.14
N ALA A 132 20.36 7.74 2.54
CA ALA A 132 20.06 8.96 1.80
C ALA A 132 20.11 10.21 2.70
N VAL A 133 19.54 10.15 3.90
CA VAL A 133 19.63 11.27 4.87
C VAL A 133 21.09 11.57 5.24
N ILE A 134 21.91 10.54 5.46
CA ILE A 134 23.34 10.70 5.77
C ILE A 134 24.09 11.29 4.58
N ALA A 135 23.82 10.82 3.35
CA ALA A 135 24.43 11.35 2.13
C ALA A 135 24.10 12.84 1.91
N GLY A 136 22.84 13.22 2.14
CA GLY A 136 22.41 14.61 2.10
C GLY A 136 23.11 15.47 3.16
N ALA A 137 23.27 14.96 4.37
CA ALA A 137 24.01 15.63 5.43
C ALA A 137 25.49 15.86 5.04
N LYS A 138 26.13 14.87 4.42
CA LYS A 138 27.48 15.02 3.87
C LYS A 138 27.56 16.11 2.80
N HIS A 139 26.60 16.11 1.87
CA HIS A 139 26.51 17.13 0.81
C HIS A 139 26.39 18.54 1.40
N GLU A 140 25.57 18.70 2.44
CA GLU A 140 25.35 19.96 3.15
C GLU A 140 26.49 20.37 4.11
N GLY A 141 27.52 19.53 4.26
CA GLY A 141 28.69 19.80 5.08
C GLY A 141 28.46 19.67 6.57
N ILE A 142 27.43 18.92 7.00
CA ILE A 142 27.15 18.66 8.42
C ILE A 142 28.21 17.70 8.95
N LYS A 143 28.84 18.07 10.09
CA LYS A 143 29.99 17.34 10.63
C LYS A 143 29.60 16.29 11.67
N GLU A 144 28.58 16.60 12.46
CA GLU A 144 28.13 15.76 13.57
C GLU A 144 26.82 15.09 13.21
N VAL A 145 26.91 13.86 12.68
CA VAL A 145 25.79 13.04 12.25
C VAL A 145 25.82 11.73 13.02
N TYR A 146 24.71 11.43 13.72
CA TYR A 146 24.58 10.26 14.57
C TYR A 146 23.34 9.45 14.22
N VAL A 147 23.47 8.12 14.26
CA VAL A 147 22.38 7.17 14.02
C VAL A 147 22.05 6.44 15.31
N HIS A 148 20.77 6.47 15.68
CA HIS A 148 20.18 5.66 16.73
C HIS A 148 19.50 4.46 16.04
N ALA A 149 20.22 3.35 15.93
CA ALA A 149 19.79 2.19 15.18
C ALA A 149 18.80 1.34 15.98
N LEU A 150 17.56 1.24 15.51
CA LEU A 150 16.59 0.27 16.00
C LEU A 150 16.76 -1.02 15.20
N LEU A 151 16.79 -2.17 15.90
CA LEU A 151 17.05 -3.49 15.31
C LEU A 151 15.75 -4.27 15.13
N ASP A 152 15.63 -5.00 14.03
CA ASP A 152 14.38 -5.62 13.60
C ASP A 152 14.19 -7.04 14.17
N GLY A 153 14.65 -8.06 13.49
CA GLY A 153 14.51 -9.48 13.91
C GLY A 153 13.08 -10.03 13.90
N ARG A 154 12.11 -9.25 13.36
CA ARG A 154 10.69 -9.62 13.26
C ARG A 154 10.19 -9.63 11.81
N ASP A 155 10.49 -8.59 11.05
CA ASP A 155 10.17 -8.48 9.63
C ASP A 155 11.31 -9.06 8.75
N VAL A 156 12.42 -9.40 9.38
CA VAL A 156 13.60 -10.09 8.84
C VAL A 156 14.02 -11.22 9.79
N PRO A 157 14.95 -12.13 9.41
CA PRO A 157 15.40 -13.19 10.29
C PRO A 157 15.86 -12.70 11.66
N PRO A 158 15.60 -13.46 12.75
CA PRO A 158 15.81 -13.00 14.12
C PRO A 158 17.24 -12.62 14.51
N GLN A 159 18.25 -13.10 13.76
CA GLN A 159 19.68 -12.80 13.94
C GLN A 159 20.28 -12.35 12.60
N SER A 160 19.91 -11.17 12.13
CA SER A 160 20.37 -10.60 10.86
C SER A 160 20.97 -9.19 11.00
N ALA A 161 20.84 -8.55 12.17
CA ALA A 161 21.25 -7.17 12.41
C ALA A 161 22.72 -6.91 12.10
N LEU A 162 23.63 -7.88 12.31
CA LEU A 162 25.05 -7.69 12.00
C LEU A 162 25.32 -7.40 10.52
N THR A 163 24.51 -7.96 9.62
CA THR A 163 24.63 -7.71 8.18
C THR A 163 24.30 -6.26 7.86
N TYR A 164 23.18 -5.77 8.39
CA TYR A 164 22.70 -4.40 8.12
C TYR A 164 23.55 -3.33 8.81
N LEU A 165 24.02 -3.61 10.04
CA LEU A 165 24.92 -2.69 10.75
C LEU A 165 26.25 -2.54 10.04
N LYS A 166 26.86 -3.64 9.57
CA LYS A 166 28.10 -3.59 8.78
C LYS A 166 27.94 -2.84 7.48
N ASP A 167 26.82 -3.03 6.79
CA ASP A 167 26.50 -2.30 5.57
C ASP A 167 26.38 -0.78 5.84
N LEU A 168 25.67 -0.40 6.91
CA LEU A 168 25.52 1.00 7.30
C LEU A 168 26.87 1.62 7.74
N GLU A 169 27.65 0.92 8.55
CA GLU A 169 29.00 1.39 8.99
C GLU A 169 29.95 1.53 7.81
N SER A 170 29.95 0.56 6.86
CA SER A 170 30.75 0.65 5.63
C SER A 170 30.36 1.88 4.81
N PHE A 171 29.07 2.08 4.57
CA PHE A 171 28.56 3.24 3.86
C PHE A 171 29.00 4.56 4.51
N MET A 172 28.83 4.71 5.84
CA MET A 172 29.25 5.90 6.57
C MET A 172 30.76 6.15 6.51
N SER A 173 31.56 5.06 6.56
CA SER A 173 33.00 5.11 6.42
C SER A 173 33.41 5.57 5.02
N ASP A 174 32.80 5.01 3.97
CA ASP A 174 33.13 5.30 2.57
C ASP A 174 32.90 6.78 2.23
N ILE A 175 31.80 7.35 2.73
CA ILE A 175 31.52 8.78 2.51
C ILE A 175 32.13 9.70 3.59
N ASN A 176 32.79 9.12 4.60
CA ASN A 176 33.34 9.83 5.75
C ASN A 176 32.29 10.76 6.42
N CYS A 177 31.13 10.21 6.77
CA CYS A 177 30.04 10.94 7.42
C CYS A 177 29.15 9.99 8.22
N GLY A 178 28.89 10.34 9.47
CA GLY A 178 27.99 9.62 10.37
C GLY A 178 28.69 8.62 11.27
N LYS A 179 28.03 8.30 12.38
CA LYS A 179 28.42 7.28 13.37
C LYS A 179 27.17 6.70 14.01
N ILE A 180 27.20 5.43 14.42
CA ILE A 180 26.15 4.87 15.25
C ILE A 180 26.39 5.34 16.70
N ALA A 181 25.39 6.00 17.28
CA ALA A 181 25.41 6.46 18.67
C ALA A 181 24.82 5.44 19.63
N THR A 182 23.71 4.79 19.25
CA THR A 182 23.04 3.77 20.06
C THR A 182 22.52 2.64 19.19
N VAL A 183 22.38 1.46 19.77
CA VAL A 183 21.62 0.35 19.20
C VAL A 183 20.59 -0.13 20.22
N SER A 184 19.40 -0.51 19.73
CA SER A 184 18.30 -1.01 20.57
C SER A 184 17.39 -1.92 19.75
N GLY A 185 16.99 -3.04 20.29
CA GLY A 185 15.94 -3.85 19.68
C GLY A 185 14.62 -3.07 19.58
N ARG A 186 13.85 -3.34 18.53
CA ARG A 186 12.53 -2.70 18.30
C ARG A 186 11.53 -2.92 19.42
N TYR A 187 11.73 -3.95 20.24
CA TYR A 187 10.93 -4.21 21.44
C TYR A 187 10.91 -3.04 22.42
N TYR A 188 12.01 -2.26 22.47
CA TYR A 188 12.16 -1.12 23.36
C TYR A 188 11.74 0.20 22.69
N GLY A 189 12.29 0.54 21.54
CA GLY A 189 12.09 1.86 20.90
C GLY A 189 11.02 1.89 19.80
N MET A 190 10.23 0.84 19.67
CA MET A 190 9.13 0.73 18.72
C MET A 190 7.93 0.00 19.32
N ASP A 191 7.60 0.28 20.57
CA ASP A 191 6.35 -0.20 21.18
C ASP A 191 5.14 0.50 20.53
N ARG A 192 3.94 -0.07 20.68
CA ARG A 192 2.68 0.52 20.21
C ARG A 192 1.50 0.29 21.16
N ASP A 193 1.81 -0.26 22.35
CA ASP A 193 0.82 -0.68 23.34
C ASP A 193 0.93 0.12 24.65
N ASN A 194 1.60 1.30 24.58
CA ASN A 194 1.89 2.21 25.72
C ASN A 194 2.68 1.53 26.85
N ARG A 195 3.60 0.64 26.50
CA ARG A 195 4.53 0.02 27.43
C ARG A 195 5.69 0.96 27.70
N TRP A 196 5.40 2.03 28.43
CA TRP A 196 6.35 3.10 28.72
C TRP A 196 7.60 2.62 29.46
N ASP A 197 7.49 1.52 30.20
CA ASP A 197 8.62 0.81 30.82
C ASP A 197 9.69 0.35 29.82
N ARG A 198 9.31 0.07 28.58
CA ARG A 198 10.22 -0.29 27.48
C ARG A 198 10.77 0.93 26.77
N GLU A 199 9.88 1.83 26.38
CA GLU A 199 10.24 3.07 25.68
C GLU A 199 11.17 3.95 26.51
N GLU A 200 11.02 3.98 27.85
CA GLU A 200 11.91 4.72 28.75
C GLU A 200 13.37 4.25 28.65
N LEU A 201 13.60 2.94 28.48
CA LEU A 201 14.95 2.40 28.32
C LEU A 201 15.60 2.87 27.00
N ALA A 202 14.86 2.85 25.91
CA ALA A 202 15.34 3.36 24.62
C ALA A 202 15.57 4.87 24.67
N TYR A 203 14.60 5.64 25.22
CA TYR A 203 14.73 7.07 25.41
C TYR A 203 15.97 7.42 26.23
N ASN A 204 16.18 6.73 27.37
CA ASN A 204 17.32 6.98 28.25
C ASN A 204 18.66 6.71 27.56
N ALA A 205 18.74 5.71 26.70
CA ALA A 205 19.94 5.44 25.91
C ALA A 205 20.19 6.58 24.89
N ILE A 206 19.15 7.03 24.20
CA ILE A 206 19.21 8.03 23.11
C ILE A 206 19.47 9.44 23.64
N VAL A 207 18.84 9.81 24.76
CA VAL A 207 18.90 11.19 25.29
C VAL A 207 19.88 11.31 26.45
N ASN A 208 19.80 10.41 27.43
CA ASN A 208 20.54 10.51 28.66
C ASN A 208 21.88 9.74 28.65
N GLY A 209 22.16 8.95 27.60
CA GLY A 209 23.36 8.12 27.55
C GLY A 209 23.37 6.98 28.57
N VAL A 210 22.18 6.60 29.06
CA VAL A 210 21.98 5.59 30.10
C VAL A 210 21.50 4.28 29.47
N GLY A 211 22.30 3.26 29.57
CA GLY A 211 22.05 1.93 29.01
C GLY A 211 23.31 1.07 29.09
N ASN A 212 23.28 -0.09 28.47
CA ASN A 212 24.49 -0.88 28.29
C ASN A 212 25.53 -0.08 27.49
N LYS A 213 26.77 -0.50 27.50
CA LYS A 213 27.87 0.13 26.75
C LYS A 213 28.63 -0.90 25.95
N ALA A 214 29.00 -0.55 24.72
CA ALA A 214 29.85 -1.36 23.87
C ALA A 214 30.79 -0.46 23.04
N ASN A 215 31.87 -1.04 22.51
CA ASN A 215 32.82 -0.29 21.69
C ASN A 215 32.34 -0.10 20.24
N SER A 216 31.45 -0.96 19.76
CA SER A 216 30.83 -0.86 18.44
C SER A 216 29.39 -1.43 18.47
N ALA A 217 28.62 -1.06 17.47
CA ALA A 217 27.27 -1.61 17.28
C ALA A 217 27.30 -3.13 17.06
N CYS A 218 28.26 -3.61 16.30
CA CYS A 218 28.47 -5.05 16.05
C CYS A 218 28.88 -5.79 17.31
N ASP A 219 29.71 -5.21 18.20
CA ASP A 219 30.07 -5.84 19.49
C ASP A 219 28.84 -5.98 20.40
N ALA A 220 27.99 -4.95 20.47
CA ALA A 220 26.76 -4.99 21.25
C ALA A 220 25.83 -6.11 20.81
N VAL A 221 25.61 -6.25 19.50
CA VAL A 221 24.75 -7.32 18.93
C VAL A 221 25.39 -8.69 19.09
N THR A 222 26.71 -8.82 18.89
CA THR A 222 27.42 -10.10 19.06
C THR A 222 27.33 -10.56 20.51
N GLN A 223 27.47 -9.66 21.46
CA GLN A 223 27.30 -10.01 22.89
C GLN A 223 25.87 -10.47 23.16
N SER A 224 24.87 -9.75 22.62
CA SER A 224 23.46 -10.12 22.76
C SER A 224 23.19 -11.54 22.23
N TYR A 225 23.75 -11.90 21.07
CA TYR A 225 23.61 -13.25 20.51
C TYR A 225 24.27 -14.32 21.38
N ASN A 226 25.46 -14.01 21.98
CA ASN A 226 26.13 -14.92 22.91
C ASN A 226 25.29 -15.17 24.18
N ASP A 227 24.50 -14.17 24.58
CA ASP A 227 23.57 -14.27 25.72
C ASP A 227 22.22 -14.90 25.33
N GLY A 228 22.06 -15.36 24.08
CA GLY A 228 20.84 -15.98 23.56
C GLY A 228 19.70 -15.00 23.21
N VAL A 229 20.02 -13.73 23.07
CA VAL A 229 19.02 -12.66 22.78
C VAL A 229 19.11 -12.25 21.32
N ASN A 230 17.97 -12.31 20.62
CA ASN A 230 17.85 -11.93 19.21
C ASN A 230 17.70 -10.41 19.02
N ASP A 231 17.79 -9.97 17.77
CA ASP A 231 17.77 -8.57 17.33
C ASP A 231 16.62 -7.75 17.96
N GLU A 232 15.41 -8.29 17.92
CA GLU A 232 14.20 -7.63 18.43
C GLU A 232 14.34 -7.19 19.89
N PHE A 233 15.10 -7.94 20.68
CA PHE A 233 15.21 -7.80 22.14
C PHE A 233 16.57 -7.29 22.63
N VAL A 234 17.43 -6.83 21.73
CA VAL A 234 18.73 -6.24 22.11
C VAL A 234 18.49 -5.05 23.03
N VAL A 235 19.03 -5.14 24.24
CA VAL A 235 18.87 -4.12 25.28
C VAL A 235 19.51 -2.81 24.81
N PRO A 236 18.87 -1.64 25.03
CA PRO A 236 19.42 -0.35 24.63
C PRO A 236 20.86 -0.16 25.08
N THR A 237 21.75 0.04 24.13
CA THR A 237 23.20 0.11 24.32
C THR A 237 23.77 1.38 23.69
N VAL A 238 24.54 2.12 24.45
CA VAL A 238 25.25 3.33 24.03
C VAL A 238 26.60 2.94 23.42
N ILE A 239 26.86 3.41 22.20
CA ILE A 239 28.08 3.18 21.43
C ILE A 239 28.98 4.43 21.44
N ASP A 240 28.44 5.59 21.06
CA ASP A 240 29.17 6.86 21.11
C ASP A 240 28.43 7.86 22.03
N PRO A 241 28.94 8.15 23.23
CA PRO A 241 28.28 9.06 24.17
C PRO A 241 28.21 10.52 23.69
N ASN A 242 28.96 10.90 22.64
CA ASN A 242 28.85 12.23 22.03
C ASN A 242 27.60 12.40 21.18
N GLY A 243 26.99 11.27 20.78
CA GLY A 243 25.82 11.25 19.92
C GLY A 243 24.47 11.35 20.63
N MET A 244 24.43 11.70 21.91
CA MET A 244 23.15 11.86 22.63
C MET A 244 22.38 13.08 22.13
N ILE A 245 21.06 12.93 22.01
CA ILE A 245 20.17 14.02 21.60
C ILE A 245 20.15 15.08 22.69
N SER A 246 20.31 16.33 22.30
CA SER A 246 20.36 17.51 23.20
C SER A 246 19.66 18.71 22.59
N ASP A 247 19.44 19.73 23.41
CA ASP A 247 18.85 21.00 22.97
C ASP A 247 19.59 21.58 21.76
N GLY A 248 18.80 22.00 20.76
CA GLY A 248 19.29 22.57 19.52
C GLY A 248 19.62 21.55 18.42
N ASP A 249 19.55 20.26 18.70
CA ASP A 249 19.78 19.24 17.69
C ASP A 249 18.61 19.16 16.67
N ALA A 250 18.95 18.76 15.46
CA ALA A 250 17.99 18.37 14.43
C ALA A 250 17.83 16.85 14.44
N VAL A 251 16.60 16.38 14.58
CA VAL A 251 16.27 14.96 14.68
C VAL A 251 15.34 14.57 13.54
N ILE A 252 15.61 13.43 12.88
CA ILE A 252 14.70 12.82 11.93
C ILE A 252 14.41 11.37 12.31
N PHE A 253 13.11 11.02 12.36
CA PHE A 253 12.68 9.63 12.49
C PHE A 253 12.36 9.10 11.11
N CYS A 254 13.19 8.19 10.58
CA CYS A 254 13.13 7.69 9.22
C CYS A 254 12.04 6.64 8.97
N ASN A 255 11.35 6.17 10.01
CA ASN A 255 10.23 5.25 9.84
C ASN A 255 9.10 5.93 9.06
N PHE A 256 8.63 5.31 7.98
CA PHE A 256 7.48 5.80 7.21
C PHE A 256 6.16 5.20 7.67
N ARG A 257 6.17 4.06 8.39
CA ARG A 257 4.98 3.49 9.01
C ARG A 257 4.81 4.02 10.43
N PRO A 258 3.65 4.65 10.75
CA PRO A 258 3.48 5.46 11.95
C PRO A 258 3.27 4.68 13.25
N ASP A 259 2.65 3.47 13.18
CA ASP A 259 2.08 2.78 14.34
C ASP A 259 3.08 2.52 15.48
N ARG A 260 4.36 2.29 15.17
CA ARG A 260 5.42 1.99 16.15
C ARG A 260 6.44 3.12 16.34
N ALA A 261 6.24 4.28 15.70
CA ALA A 261 7.11 5.43 15.85
C ALA A 261 6.49 6.53 16.74
N ARG A 262 5.20 6.40 17.07
CA ARG A 262 4.43 7.41 17.81
C ARG A 262 4.95 7.61 19.21
N GLU A 263 5.19 6.53 19.95
CA GLU A 263 5.47 6.57 21.38
C GLU A 263 6.81 7.25 21.67
N LEU A 264 7.87 6.85 20.99
CA LEU A 264 9.17 7.49 21.12
C LEU A 264 9.12 8.97 20.66
N THR A 265 8.35 9.26 19.60
CA THR A 265 8.17 10.64 19.14
C THR A 265 7.44 11.50 20.20
N LYS A 266 6.39 10.97 20.84
CA LYS A 266 5.72 11.63 21.97
C LYS A 266 6.68 11.91 23.11
N ALA A 267 7.48 10.91 23.48
CA ALA A 267 8.47 11.06 24.54
C ALA A 267 9.53 12.13 24.21
N LEU A 268 9.91 12.29 22.95
CA LEU A 268 10.88 13.30 22.53
C LEU A 268 10.29 14.70 22.42
N THR A 269 9.00 14.86 22.12
CA THR A 269 8.45 16.13 21.62
C THR A 269 7.35 16.75 22.47
N LEU A 270 6.50 15.95 23.13
CA LEU A 270 5.36 16.50 23.86
C LEU A 270 5.82 17.20 25.15
N PRO A 271 5.47 18.47 25.37
CA PRO A 271 5.86 19.17 26.60
C PRO A 271 5.19 18.61 27.86
N ASP A 272 3.97 18.07 27.69
CA ASP A 272 3.11 17.49 28.73
C ASP A 272 3.11 15.95 28.73
N PHE A 273 4.23 15.34 28.31
CA PHE A 273 4.39 13.90 28.28
C PHE A 273 4.37 13.27 29.69
N GLU A 274 3.49 12.28 29.90
CA GLU A 274 3.25 11.64 31.19
C GLU A 274 3.68 10.15 31.25
N GLY A 275 4.22 9.58 30.16
CA GLY A 275 4.53 8.15 30.11
C GLY A 275 5.63 7.71 31.07
N PHE A 276 6.65 8.56 31.28
CA PHE A 276 7.73 8.42 32.28
C PHE A 276 8.34 9.78 32.60
N LYS A 277 9.12 9.85 33.69
CA LYS A 277 9.73 11.11 34.12
C LYS A 277 10.94 11.46 33.25
N ARG A 278 10.92 12.63 32.62
CA ARG A 278 12.01 13.15 31.80
C ARG A 278 12.08 14.67 31.91
N GLU A 279 13.23 15.24 31.55
CA GLU A 279 13.34 16.68 31.29
C GLU A 279 12.96 16.94 29.82
N PRO A 280 12.15 17.98 29.54
CA PRO A 280 11.87 18.38 28.16
C PRO A 280 13.14 18.80 27.43
N ILE A 281 13.24 18.45 26.16
CA ILE A 281 14.32 18.84 25.25
C ILE A 281 13.76 19.67 24.09
N SER A 282 14.53 20.68 23.67
CA SER A 282 14.15 21.58 22.58
C SER A 282 14.90 21.20 21.32
N ILE A 283 14.25 20.45 20.41
CA ILE A 283 14.82 19.93 19.18
C ILE A 283 14.00 20.34 17.97
N PHE A 284 14.63 20.38 16.79
CA PHE A 284 13.90 20.37 15.53
C PHE A 284 13.59 18.92 15.18
N MET A 285 12.32 18.48 15.36
CA MET A 285 11.91 17.10 15.10
C MET A 285 11.22 16.97 13.75
N ALA A 286 11.79 16.19 12.84
CA ALA A 286 11.17 15.77 11.58
C ALA A 286 10.74 14.31 11.65
N THR A 287 9.60 13.98 11.05
CA THR A 287 9.14 12.60 10.85
C THR A 287 8.94 12.33 9.37
N MET A 288 9.28 11.13 8.92
CA MET A 288 9.18 10.78 7.50
C MET A 288 7.75 10.93 6.99
N THR A 289 6.78 10.47 7.75
CA THR A 289 5.34 10.59 7.48
C THR A 289 4.62 11.16 8.71
N LYS A 290 3.33 11.44 8.58
CA LYS A 290 2.48 11.85 9.69
C LYS A 290 2.20 10.68 10.62
N TYR A 291 2.65 10.76 11.88
CA TYR A 291 2.45 9.68 12.85
C TYR A 291 1.14 9.80 13.63
N GLU A 292 0.77 11.01 14.02
CA GLU A 292 -0.47 11.31 14.74
C GLU A 292 -0.82 12.80 14.61
N ASP A 293 -2.11 13.13 14.71
CA ASP A 293 -2.54 14.53 14.73
C ASP A 293 -2.11 15.24 16.02
N GLY A 294 -1.66 16.47 15.89
CA GLY A 294 -1.30 17.31 17.03
C GLY A 294 0.11 17.09 17.57
N LEU A 295 0.90 16.16 17.04
CA LEU A 295 2.32 16.07 17.39
C LEU A 295 3.08 17.32 16.91
N PRO A 296 3.94 17.94 17.77
CA PRO A 296 4.72 19.12 17.39
C PRO A 296 5.97 18.72 16.57
N VAL A 297 5.76 18.22 15.37
CA VAL A 297 6.79 17.70 14.46
C VAL A 297 6.64 18.29 13.06
N HIS A 298 7.72 18.26 12.28
CA HIS A 298 7.73 18.64 10.88
C HIS A 298 7.63 17.37 10.01
N ILE A 299 6.59 17.28 9.19
CA ILE A 299 6.30 16.07 8.39
C ILE A 299 6.93 16.23 7.01
N VAL A 300 7.80 15.28 6.62
CA VAL A 300 8.44 15.30 5.29
C VAL A 300 7.45 14.93 4.20
N TYR A 301 6.63 13.89 4.44
CA TYR A 301 5.60 13.41 3.53
C TYR A 301 4.23 13.48 4.20
N GLU A 302 3.49 14.52 3.87
CA GLU A 302 2.06 14.59 4.25
C GLU A 302 1.27 13.54 3.48
N LYS A 303 0.15 13.09 4.06
CA LYS A 303 -0.78 12.22 3.37
C LYS A 303 -1.43 12.99 2.23
N ASP A 304 -1.21 12.56 1.00
CA ASP A 304 -1.82 13.19 -0.16
C ASP A 304 -3.34 12.95 -0.15
N THR A 305 -4.10 14.04 -0.20
CA THR A 305 -5.53 13.97 -0.49
C THR A 305 -5.69 13.77 -2.00
N LEU A 306 -6.24 12.64 -2.39
CA LEU A 306 -6.48 12.33 -3.79
C LEU A 306 -7.74 13.07 -4.28
N HIS A 307 -7.52 14.15 -5.00
CA HIS A 307 -8.59 14.92 -5.66
C HIS A 307 -8.81 14.43 -7.09
N HIS A 308 -10.00 14.69 -7.61
CA HIS A 308 -10.43 14.34 -8.97
C HIS A 308 -10.33 12.83 -9.24
N THR A 309 -10.76 12.02 -8.25
CA THR A 309 -11.04 10.61 -8.49
C THR A 309 -12.23 10.47 -9.42
N LEU A 310 -12.44 9.28 -10.01
CA LEU A 310 -13.58 9.04 -10.90
C LEU A 310 -14.90 9.45 -10.23
N GLY A 311 -15.12 9.08 -8.97
CA GLY A 311 -16.31 9.43 -8.21
C GLY A 311 -16.52 10.94 -8.06
N GLU A 312 -15.45 11.69 -7.77
CA GLU A 312 -15.50 13.14 -7.65
C GLU A 312 -15.77 13.82 -9.00
N VAL A 313 -15.18 13.32 -10.09
CA VAL A 313 -15.42 13.85 -11.45
C VAL A 313 -16.89 13.68 -11.85
N LEU A 314 -17.46 12.50 -11.60
CA LEU A 314 -18.86 12.21 -11.87
C LEU A 314 -19.80 13.11 -11.06
N ALA A 315 -19.54 13.27 -9.76
CA ALA A 315 -20.31 14.14 -8.89
C ALA A 315 -20.30 15.60 -9.36
N LYS A 316 -19.11 16.14 -9.68
CA LYS A 316 -18.97 17.50 -10.23
C LYS A 316 -19.70 17.68 -11.57
N GLY A 317 -19.78 16.62 -12.38
CA GLY A 317 -20.54 16.59 -13.63
C GLY A 317 -22.05 16.41 -13.43
N GLY A 318 -22.52 16.15 -12.22
CA GLY A 318 -23.93 15.88 -11.90
C GLY A 318 -24.43 14.51 -12.38
N TYR A 319 -23.52 13.55 -12.60
CA TYR A 319 -23.84 12.19 -12.98
C TYR A 319 -24.19 11.33 -11.76
N ARG A 320 -25.07 10.36 -11.94
CA ARG A 320 -25.42 9.39 -10.89
C ARG A 320 -24.56 8.13 -11.00
N GLN A 321 -24.07 7.67 -9.87
CA GLN A 321 -23.16 6.53 -9.82
C GLN A 321 -23.56 5.56 -8.70
N LEU A 322 -23.33 4.27 -8.93
CA LEU A 322 -23.56 3.20 -7.97
C LEU A 322 -22.26 2.48 -7.63
N ARG A 323 -22.07 2.21 -6.33
CA ARG A 323 -21.07 1.28 -5.81
C ARG A 323 -21.78 0.07 -5.23
N ILE A 324 -21.37 -1.13 -5.61
CA ILE A 324 -21.99 -2.36 -5.09
C ILE A 324 -20.93 -3.46 -4.88
N ALA A 325 -20.95 -4.04 -3.70
CA ALA A 325 -20.16 -5.21 -3.34
C ALA A 325 -20.76 -5.89 -2.11
N GLU A 326 -20.29 -7.10 -1.83
CA GLU A 326 -20.53 -7.73 -0.53
C GLU A 326 -19.55 -7.23 0.54
N THR A 327 -19.81 -7.52 1.84
CA THR A 327 -19.14 -6.94 3.02
C THR A 327 -17.62 -6.93 2.87
N GLU A 328 -17.00 -8.03 2.43
CA GLU A 328 -15.54 -8.18 2.33
C GLU A 328 -14.87 -7.17 1.37
N LYS A 329 -15.60 -6.72 0.36
CA LYS A 329 -15.09 -5.83 -0.68
C LYS A 329 -15.82 -4.48 -0.76
N TYR A 330 -16.72 -4.21 0.19
CA TYR A 330 -17.45 -2.94 0.19
C TYR A 330 -16.56 -1.72 0.37
N ALA A 331 -15.60 -1.77 1.30
CA ALA A 331 -14.64 -0.69 1.49
C ALA A 331 -13.78 -0.44 0.25
N HIS A 332 -13.52 -1.49 -0.54
CA HIS A 332 -12.68 -1.40 -1.74
C HIS A 332 -13.38 -0.59 -2.84
N VAL A 333 -14.65 -0.85 -3.12
CA VAL A 333 -15.41 -0.07 -4.14
C VAL A 333 -15.89 1.30 -3.64
N THR A 334 -15.78 1.59 -2.34
CA THR A 334 -16.18 2.87 -1.72
C THR A 334 -14.96 3.67 -1.28
N TYR A 335 -14.46 3.45 -0.08
CA TYR A 335 -13.37 4.20 0.53
C TYR A 335 -12.10 4.23 -0.34
N PHE A 336 -11.57 3.06 -0.72
CA PHE A 336 -10.33 3.00 -1.51
C PHE A 336 -10.53 3.53 -2.94
N PHE A 337 -11.60 3.14 -3.60
CA PHE A 337 -11.92 3.63 -4.95
C PHE A 337 -12.12 5.15 -4.98
N ASN A 338 -12.62 5.74 -3.90
CA ASN A 338 -12.79 7.18 -3.73
C ASN A 338 -11.53 7.90 -3.20
N GLY A 339 -10.37 7.25 -3.25
CA GLY A 339 -9.10 7.88 -2.88
C GLY A 339 -8.92 8.10 -1.38
N GLY A 340 -9.55 7.26 -0.54
CA GLY A 340 -9.54 7.38 0.92
C GLY A 340 -10.60 8.32 1.49
N ASN A 341 -11.62 8.66 0.68
CA ASN A 341 -12.76 9.46 1.14
C ASN A 341 -13.91 8.55 1.60
N GLU A 342 -14.24 8.63 2.89
CA GLU A 342 -15.33 7.85 3.51
C GLU A 342 -16.71 8.35 3.09
N VAL A 343 -16.84 9.67 2.91
CA VAL A 343 -18.12 10.30 2.61
C VAL A 343 -18.51 10.05 1.15
N PRO A 344 -19.72 9.55 0.87
CA PRO A 344 -20.21 9.41 -0.50
C PRO A 344 -20.20 10.75 -1.22
N PHE A 345 -19.82 10.76 -2.48
CA PHE A 345 -19.94 11.95 -3.33
C PHE A 345 -21.41 12.22 -3.67
N GLU A 346 -21.73 13.46 -4.03
CA GLU A 346 -23.07 13.81 -4.51
C GLU A 346 -23.45 12.94 -5.72
N GLY A 347 -24.64 12.33 -5.68
CA GLY A 347 -25.10 11.39 -6.71
C GLY A 347 -24.51 9.97 -6.63
N GLU A 348 -23.73 9.66 -5.58
CA GLU A 348 -23.20 8.32 -5.31
C GLU A 348 -24.14 7.54 -4.37
N ASP A 349 -24.75 6.49 -4.89
CA ASP A 349 -25.49 5.50 -4.12
C ASP A 349 -24.59 4.28 -3.84
N ARG A 350 -24.79 3.64 -2.70
CA ARG A 350 -24.03 2.49 -2.24
C ARG A 350 -24.95 1.33 -1.86
N ILE A 351 -24.66 0.14 -2.38
CA ILE A 351 -25.37 -1.09 -2.00
C ILE A 351 -24.35 -2.04 -1.36
N LEU A 352 -24.57 -2.33 -0.08
CA LEU A 352 -23.85 -3.35 0.65
C LEU A 352 -24.70 -4.62 0.69
N VAL A 353 -24.13 -5.74 0.26
CA VAL A 353 -24.72 -7.07 0.45
C VAL A 353 -23.94 -7.79 1.55
N PRO A 354 -24.58 -8.28 2.61
CA PRO A 354 -23.87 -9.01 3.66
C PRO A 354 -23.17 -10.26 3.10
N SER A 355 -21.89 -10.45 3.43
CA SER A 355 -21.20 -11.71 3.17
C SER A 355 -21.74 -12.83 4.06
N PRO A 356 -21.70 -14.11 3.63
CA PRO A 356 -22.22 -15.21 4.43
C PRO A 356 -21.43 -15.37 5.73
N ALA A 357 -22.15 -15.67 6.83
CA ALA A 357 -21.57 -15.85 8.15
C ALA A 357 -20.99 -17.28 8.31
N VAL A 358 -19.91 -17.57 7.56
CA VAL A 358 -19.17 -18.86 7.62
C VAL A 358 -17.76 -18.62 8.18
N ALA A 359 -17.13 -19.68 8.70
CA ALA A 359 -15.79 -19.58 9.28
C ALA A 359 -14.74 -19.27 8.20
N THR A 360 -14.85 -19.90 7.02
CA THR A 360 -14.00 -19.70 5.84
C THR A 360 -14.87 -19.86 4.59
N TYR A 361 -14.52 -19.16 3.51
CA TYR A 361 -15.38 -19.07 2.32
C TYR A 361 -15.30 -20.29 1.38
N ASP A 362 -14.41 -21.25 1.63
CA ASP A 362 -14.45 -22.59 1.00
C ASP A 362 -15.70 -23.38 1.40
N LEU A 363 -16.31 -23.06 2.56
CA LEU A 363 -17.57 -23.67 3.01
C LEU A 363 -18.79 -23.16 2.23
N GLN A 364 -18.70 -21.98 1.63
CA GLN A 364 -19.74 -21.37 0.79
C GLN A 364 -19.08 -20.54 -0.34
N PRO A 365 -18.53 -21.18 -1.39
CA PRO A 365 -17.78 -20.51 -2.44
C PRO A 365 -18.60 -19.51 -3.28
N GLU A 366 -19.92 -19.69 -3.33
CA GLU A 366 -20.83 -18.76 -3.97
C GLU A 366 -20.85 -17.42 -3.29
N MET A 367 -20.50 -17.38 -1.99
CA MET A 367 -20.58 -16.19 -1.14
C MET A 367 -21.93 -15.48 -1.34
N SER A 368 -21.94 -14.17 -1.54
CA SER A 368 -23.15 -13.41 -1.82
C SER A 368 -23.26 -12.96 -3.29
N ALA A 369 -22.43 -13.51 -4.19
CA ALA A 369 -22.43 -13.12 -5.61
C ALA A 369 -23.80 -13.25 -6.31
N PRO A 370 -24.65 -14.26 -6.04
CA PRO A 370 -25.99 -14.30 -6.63
C PRO A 370 -26.87 -13.10 -6.21
N GLU A 371 -26.87 -12.71 -4.95
CA GLU A 371 -27.63 -11.56 -4.48
C GLU A 371 -27.06 -10.23 -5.01
N VAL A 372 -25.73 -10.10 -5.05
CA VAL A 372 -25.05 -8.94 -5.67
C VAL A 372 -25.49 -8.80 -7.13
N THR A 373 -25.55 -9.93 -7.86
CA THR A 373 -25.99 -9.97 -9.26
C THR A 373 -27.43 -9.51 -9.40
N ASP A 374 -28.35 -10.02 -8.57
CA ASP A 374 -29.77 -9.64 -8.63
C ASP A 374 -29.95 -8.13 -8.40
N LYS A 375 -29.31 -7.58 -7.35
CA LYS A 375 -29.39 -6.16 -7.03
C LYS A 375 -28.80 -5.26 -8.12
N VAL A 376 -27.72 -5.66 -8.75
CA VAL A 376 -27.14 -4.84 -9.82
C VAL A 376 -27.97 -4.92 -11.10
N LEU A 377 -28.61 -6.03 -11.40
CA LEU A 377 -29.57 -6.14 -12.50
C LEU A 377 -30.75 -5.18 -12.32
N ASP A 378 -31.31 -5.12 -11.11
CA ASP A 378 -32.36 -4.16 -10.76
C ASP A 378 -31.86 -2.71 -10.99
N ALA A 379 -30.63 -2.41 -10.59
CA ALA A 379 -30.02 -1.10 -10.77
C ALA A 379 -29.83 -0.76 -12.27
N ILE A 380 -29.36 -1.70 -13.10
CA ILE A 380 -29.20 -1.52 -14.55
C ILE A 380 -30.56 -1.22 -15.20
N HIS A 381 -31.57 -2.03 -14.91
CA HIS A 381 -32.90 -1.89 -15.52
C HIS A 381 -33.65 -0.67 -15.00
N SER A 382 -33.30 -0.14 -13.83
CA SER A 382 -33.89 1.11 -13.31
C SER A 382 -33.61 2.33 -14.17
N GLY A 383 -32.51 2.31 -14.95
CA GLY A 383 -32.03 3.43 -15.76
C GLY A 383 -31.67 4.67 -14.92
N GLN A 384 -31.40 4.50 -13.62
CA GLN A 384 -31.10 5.62 -12.72
C GLN A 384 -29.62 6.04 -12.75
N TYR A 385 -28.71 5.11 -13.09
CA TYR A 385 -27.28 5.31 -12.94
C TYR A 385 -26.60 5.50 -14.30
N ASP A 386 -25.70 6.46 -14.35
CA ASP A 386 -24.83 6.72 -15.49
C ASP A 386 -23.58 5.85 -15.43
N MET A 387 -23.11 5.52 -14.19
CA MET A 387 -21.93 4.69 -13.99
C MET A 387 -22.14 3.73 -12.82
N ILE A 388 -21.72 2.48 -13.01
CA ILE A 388 -21.89 1.40 -12.01
C ILE A 388 -20.54 0.73 -11.79
N ILE A 389 -20.11 0.61 -10.53
CA ILE A 389 -18.89 -0.11 -10.13
C ILE A 389 -19.30 -1.28 -9.24
N LEU A 390 -18.97 -2.48 -9.66
CA LEU A 390 -19.26 -3.73 -8.96
C LEU A 390 -17.96 -4.51 -8.69
N ASN A 391 -17.85 -5.09 -7.51
CA ASN A 391 -16.81 -6.05 -7.17
C ASN A 391 -17.45 -7.39 -6.80
N TYR A 392 -16.92 -8.48 -7.40
CA TYR A 392 -17.15 -9.85 -6.99
C TYR A 392 -15.97 -10.35 -6.17
N ALA A 393 -16.20 -10.60 -4.88
CA ALA A 393 -15.18 -10.97 -3.91
C ALA A 393 -14.64 -12.41 -4.06
N ASN A 394 -15.40 -13.27 -4.73
CA ASN A 394 -15.25 -14.72 -4.67
C ASN A 394 -13.88 -15.24 -5.09
N PRO A 395 -13.26 -14.86 -6.23
CA PRO A 395 -11.98 -15.44 -6.62
C PRO A 395 -10.87 -15.18 -5.59
N ASP A 396 -10.86 -13.99 -4.99
CA ASP A 396 -9.87 -13.62 -3.97
C ASP A 396 -10.15 -14.29 -2.62
N MET A 397 -11.34 -14.09 -2.07
CA MET A 397 -11.67 -14.56 -0.73
C MET A 397 -11.63 -16.07 -0.60
N VAL A 398 -12.09 -16.79 -1.63
CA VAL A 398 -12.00 -18.26 -1.68
C VAL A 398 -10.59 -18.71 -2.01
N GLY A 399 -9.87 -17.98 -2.87
CA GLY A 399 -8.46 -18.22 -3.19
C GLY A 399 -7.57 -18.24 -1.95
N HIS A 400 -7.79 -17.32 -1.02
CA HIS A 400 -7.08 -17.26 0.27
C HIS A 400 -7.24 -18.50 1.15
N THR A 401 -8.27 -19.31 0.95
CA THR A 401 -8.46 -20.56 1.72
C THR A 401 -7.51 -21.67 1.28
N GLY A 402 -6.97 -21.58 0.06
CA GLY A 402 -6.14 -22.61 -0.54
C GLY A 402 -6.91 -23.85 -1.01
N ASP A 403 -8.26 -23.86 -0.89
CA ASP A 403 -9.09 -24.94 -1.41
C ASP A 403 -9.34 -24.77 -2.92
N PHE A 404 -8.67 -25.60 -3.71
CA PHE A 404 -8.74 -25.56 -5.16
C PHE A 404 -10.16 -25.77 -5.70
N LYS A 405 -10.92 -26.73 -5.13
CA LYS A 405 -12.26 -27.05 -5.63
C LYS A 405 -13.24 -25.92 -5.31
N ALA A 406 -13.12 -25.34 -4.15
CA ALA A 406 -13.90 -24.17 -3.77
C ALA A 406 -13.58 -22.97 -4.65
N ALA A 407 -12.30 -22.71 -4.97
CA ALA A 407 -11.90 -21.65 -5.89
C ALA A 407 -12.47 -21.85 -7.30
N VAL A 408 -12.44 -23.06 -7.83
CA VAL A 408 -13.09 -23.41 -9.11
C VAL A 408 -14.59 -23.07 -9.07
N LYS A 409 -15.28 -23.45 -7.99
CA LYS A 409 -16.71 -23.17 -7.82
C LYS A 409 -17.01 -21.68 -7.69
N ALA A 410 -16.16 -20.96 -6.99
CA ALA A 410 -16.24 -19.50 -6.86
C ALA A 410 -16.19 -18.82 -8.24
N ILE A 411 -15.24 -19.20 -9.08
CA ILE A 411 -15.10 -18.66 -10.44
C ILE A 411 -16.31 -19.00 -11.31
N GLN A 412 -16.82 -20.24 -11.24
CA GLN A 412 -18.04 -20.63 -11.96
C GLN A 412 -19.25 -19.78 -11.55
N THR A 413 -19.33 -19.42 -10.28
CA THR A 413 -20.43 -18.59 -9.78
C THR A 413 -20.36 -17.16 -10.32
N VAL A 414 -19.17 -16.55 -10.31
CA VAL A 414 -19.03 -15.20 -10.86
C VAL A 414 -19.16 -15.16 -12.38
N ASP A 415 -18.76 -16.23 -13.09
CA ASP A 415 -18.97 -16.37 -14.54
C ASP A 415 -20.47 -16.36 -14.90
N ALA A 416 -21.29 -17.08 -14.14
CA ALA A 416 -22.75 -17.06 -14.31
C ALA A 416 -23.37 -15.67 -14.00
N GLY A 417 -22.85 -14.97 -12.99
CA GLY A 417 -23.24 -13.58 -12.70
C GLY A 417 -22.85 -12.62 -13.82
N LEU A 418 -21.63 -12.75 -14.34
CA LEU A 418 -21.10 -11.96 -15.44
C LEU A 418 -21.95 -12.11 -16.71
N GLU A 419 -22.40 -13.33 -17.02
CA GLU A 419 -23.32 -13.58 -18.14
C GLU A 419 -24.59 -12.75 -18.04
N ARG A 420 -25.21 -12.74 -16.88
CA ARG A 420 -26.47 -12.01 -16.63
C ARG A 420 -26.26 -10.49 -16.73
N ILE A 421 -25.17 -9.98 -16.16
CA ILE A 421 -24.82 -8.55 -16.17
C ILE A 421 -24.52 -8.09 -17.60
N ALA A 422 -23.68 -8.82 -18.33
CA ALA A 422 -23.31 -8.43 -19.70
C ALA A 422 -24.54 -8.38 -20.63
N LYS A 423 -25.45 -9.36 -20.52
CA LYS A 423 -26.72 -9.33 -21.27
C LYS A 423 -27.56 -8.11 -20.92
N ALA A 424 -27.74 -7.81 -19.63
CA ALA A 424 -28.53 -6.66 -19.18
C ALA A 424 -27.93 -5.31 -19.65
N ILE A 425 -26.62 -5.16 -19.58
CA ILE A 425 -25.95 -3.95 -20.08
C ILE A 425 -26.13 -3.77 -21.58
N LEU A 426 -26.01 -4.85 -22.37
CA LEU A 426 -26.24 -4.82 -23.81
C LEU A 426 -27.70 -4.50 -24.17
N GLU A 427 -28.68 -5.02 -23.41
CA GLU A 427 -30.10 -4.74 -23.58
C GLU A 427 -30.44 -3.26 -23.40
N VAL A 428 -29.78 -2.57 -22.47
CA VAL A 428 -29.97 -1.12 -22.27
C VAL A 428 -29.05 -0.25 -23.12
N GLY A 429 -28.28 -0.85 -24.03
CA GLY A 429 -27.36 -0.15 -24.92
C GLY A 429 -26.11 0.39 -24.22
N GLY A 430 -25.79 -0.12 -23.03
CA GLY A 430 -24.64 0.28 -22.23
C GLY A 430 -23.33 -0.35 -22.67
N GLN A 431 -22.27 0.01 -21.94
CA GLN A 431 -20.91 -0.51 -22.11
C GLN A 431 -20.41 -1.10 -20.79
N LEU A 432 -19.68 -2.23 -20.87
CA LEU A 432 -19.14 -2.93 -19.70
C LEU A 432 -17.65 -3.13 -19.86
N LEU A 433 -16.89 -2.73 -18.86
CA LEU A 433 -15.49 -3.14 -18.65
C LEU A 433 -15.46 -4.28 -17.63
N VAL A 434 -14.80 -5.38 -17.97
CA VAL A 434 -14.54 -6.51 -17.06
C VAL A 434 -13.05 -6.56 -16.79
N THR A 435 -12.65 -6.49 -15.53
CA THR A 435 -11.25 -6.54 -15.12
C THR A 435 -11.10 -7.23 -13.76
N ALA A 436 -9.88 -7.29 -13.24
CA ALA A 436 -9.57 -7.61 -11.85
C ALA A 436 -8.62 -6.57 -11.28
N ASP A 437 -8.40 -6.59 -9.99
CA ASP A 437 -7.56 -5.64 -9.27
C ASP A 437 -6.17 -6.21 -8.91
N HIS A 438 -6.04 -7.52 -8.85
CA HIS A 438 -4.81 -8.31 -8.69
C HIS A 438 -5.07 -9.77 -9.02
N GLY A 439 -4.03 -10.61 -9.04
CA GLY A 439 -4.14 -12.05 -9.16
C GLY A 439 -4.15 -12.76 -7.79
N ASN A 440 -4.81 -13.92 -7.74
CA ASN A 440 -4.85 -14.85 -6.61
C ASN A 440 -5.23 -16.26 -7.09
N ALA A 441 -6.48 -16.44 -7.57
CA ALA A 441 -7.08 -17.75 -7.86
C ALA A 441 -6.44 -18.48 -9.05
N GLU A 442 -5.68 -17.81 -9.87
CA GLU A 442 -4.96 -18.43 -10.99
C GLU A 442 -3.70 -19.20 -10.54
N GLN A 443 -3.32 -19.12 -9.26
CA GLN A 443 -2.21 -19.88 -8.70
C GLN A 443 -2.58 -20.44 -7.33
N MET A 444 -3.14 -21.64 -7.29
CA MET A 444 -3.61 -22.29 -6.05
C MET A 444 -2.56 -23.18 -5.39
N VAL A 445 -1.43 -23.41 -6.04
CA VAL A 445 -0.32 -24.23 -5.52
C VAL A 445 1.00 -23.48 -5.65
N ASN A 446 1.80 -23.51 -4.61
CA ASN A 446 3.19 -23.06 -4.68
C ASN A 446 4.01 -24.17 -5.35
N HIS A 447 4.52 -23.90 -6.56
CA HIS A 447 5.23 -24.89 -7.39
C HIS A 447 6.57 -25.34 -6.82
N GLU A 448 7.20 -24.56 -5.93
CA GLU A 448 8.46 -24.94 -5.29
C GLU A 448 8.24 -25.91 -4.12
N THR A 449 7.16 -25.69 -3.37
CA THR A 449 6.89 -26.46 -2.13
C THR A 449 5.82 -27.53 -2.31
N GLY A 450 5.02 -27.47 -3.38
CA GLY A 450 3.84 -28.32 -3.60
C GLY A 450 2.70 -28.09 -2.62
N LYS A 451 2.78 -27.06 -1.77
CA LYS A 451 1.74 -26.73 -0.79
C LYS A 451 0.70 -25.78 -1.37
N PRO A 452 -0.50 -25.66 -0.77
CA PRO A 452 -1.47 -24.63 -1.16
C PRO A 452 -0.83 -23.23 -1.14
N HIS A 453 -1.12 -22.45 -2.18
CA HIS A 453 -0.76 -21.04 -2.29
C HIS A 453 -1.97 -20.21 -1.89
N THR A 454 -1.84 -19.35 -0.92
CA THR A 454 -2.94 -18.55 -0.35
C THR A 454 -2.66 -17.04 -0.42
N ALA A 455 -1.56 -16.65 -1.05
CA ALA A 455 -1.18 -15.26 -1.26
C ALA A 455 -1.61 -14.76 -2.65
N HIS A 456 -1.55 -13.45 -2.85
CA HIS A 456 -1.72 -12.85 -4.17
C HIS A 456 -0.55 -13.21 -5.10
N THR A 457 -0.68 -12.87 -6.38
CA THR A 457 0.34 -13.10 -7.40
C THR A 457 0.79 -11.78 -8.03
N THR A 458 1.86 -11.84 -8.82
CA THR A 458 2.32 -10.72 -9.65
C THR A 458 1.81 -10.81 -11.09
N ASN A 459 0.92 -11.75 -11.38
CA ASN A 459 0.36 -11.93 -12.72
C ASN A 459 -0.45 -10.70 -13.16
N VAL A 460 -0.51 -10.49 -14.47
CA VAL A 460 -1.39 -9.48 -15.08
C VAL A 460 -2.86 -9.89 -14.91
N VAL A 461 -3.74 -8.92 -15.03
CA VAL A 461 -5.19 -9.12 -14.96
C VAL A 461 -5.86 -8.86 -16.31
N PRO A 462 -7.04 -9.42 -16.58
CA PRO A 462 -7.74 -9.21 -17.85
C PRO A 462 -8.35 -7.80 -17.91
N LEU A 463 -8.57 -7.33 -19.14
CA LEU A 463 -9.50 -6.25 -19.45
C LEU A 463 -10.29 -6.61 -20.71
N ILE A 464 -11.63 -6.57 -20.62
CA ILE A 464 -12.54 -6.81 -21.75
C ILE A 464 -13.49 -5.61 -21.85
N LEU A 465 -13.68 -5.07 -23.06
CA LEU A 465 -14.67 -4.04 -23.34
C LEU A 465 -15.86 -4.66 -24.08
N VAL A 466 -17.00 -4.74 -23.42
CA VAL A 466 -18.25 -5.30 -23.95
C VAL A 466 -19.21 -4.16 -24.29
N GLY A 467 -19.61 -4.06 -25.55
CA GLY A 467 -20.58 -3.11 -26.03
C GLY A 467 -20.98 -3.41 -27.48
N ALA A 468 -22.21 -3.22 -27.83
CA ALA A 468 -22.71 -3.53 -29.18
C ALA A 468 -21.97 -2.75 -30.28
N GLN A 469 -21.53 -1.54 -29.98
CA GLN A 469 -20.81 -0.66 -30.92
C GLN A 469 -19.28 -0.80 -30.84
N ASP A 470 -18.77 -1.59 -29.89
CA ASP A 470 -17.35 -1.64 -29.54
C ASP A 470 -16.63 -2.89 -30.07
N ILE A 471 -17.34 -3.81 -30.68
CA ILE A 471 -16.82 -5.11 -31.12
C ILE A 471 -15.63 -5.01 -32.08
N HIS A 472 -15.48 -3.88 -32.77
CA HIS A 472 -14.37 -3.64 -33.72
C HIS A 472 -13.31 -2.70 -33.15
N LYS A 473 -13.47 -2.16 -31.93
CA LYS A 473 -12.45 -1.35 -31.28
C LYS A 473 -11.24 -2.22 -30.92
N GLN A 474 -10.13 -1.55 -30.65
CA GLN A 474 -8.94 -2.19 -30.14
C GLN A 474 -8.54 -1.55 -28.80
N LEU A 475 -7.97 -2.35 -27.93
CA LEU A 475 -7.43 -1.91 -26.65
C LEU A 475 -5.92 -2.08 -26.64
N LYS A 476 -5.21 -1.07 -26.15
CA LYS A 476 -3.80 -1.21 -25.77
C LYS A 476 -3.68 -1.81 -24.37
N SER A 477 -2.59 -2.54 -24.09
CA SER A 477 -2.27 -2.96 -22.73
C SER A 477 -1.91 -1.75 -21.87
N GLY A 478 -2.12 -1.87 -20.55
CA GLY A 478 -1.87 -0.77 -19.64
C GLY A 478 -1.77 -1.23 -18.18
N LYS A 479 -2.25 -0.37 -17.30
CA LYS A 479 -2.21 -0.52 -15.85
C LYS A 479 -3.58 -0.27 -15.25
N LEU A 480 -3.79 -0.63 -13.99
CA LEU A 480 -5.06 -0.39 -13.30
C LEU A 480 -5.47 1.09 -13.29
N CYS A 481 -4.52 1.99 -13.18
CA CYS A 481 -4.79 3.44 -13.20
C CYS A 481 -5.35 3.97 -14.55
N ASP A 482 -5.33 3.17 -15.61
CA ASP A 482 -5.84 3.54 -16.92
C ASP A 482 -7.36 3.27 -17.06
N ILE A 483 -7.96 2.57 -16.09
CA ILE A 483 -9.39 2.23 -16.12
C ILE A 483 -10.28 3.47 -15.97
N ALA A 484 -10.04 4.33 -14.97
CA ALA A 484 -10.85 5.55 -14.82
C ALA A 484 -10.79 6.46 -16.06
N PRO A 485 -9.62 6.76 -16.66
CA PRO A 485 -9.54 7.46 -17.94
C PRO A 485 -10.30 6.78 -19.06
N THR A 486 -10.26 5.45 -19.14
CA THR A 486 -10.98 4.68 -20.16
C THR A 486 -12.49 4.79 -19.97
N MET A 487 -12.98 4.69 -18.72
CA MET A 487 -14.40 4.88 -18.41
C MET A 487 -14.88 6.29 -18.73
N LEU A 488 -14.09 7.30 -18.41
CA LEU A 488 -14.42 8.70 -18.78
C LEU A 488 -14.47 8.89 -20.31
N ALA A 489 -13.54 8.28 -21.05
CA ALA A 489 -13.54 8.33 -22.51
C ALA A 489 -14.77 7.63 -23.11
N LEU A 490 -15.19 6.47 -22.60
CA LEU A 490 -16.42 5.78 -23.00
C LEU A 490 -17.67 6.62 -22.71
N ALA A 491 -17.66 7.37 -21.61
CA ALA A 491 -18.74 8.26 -21.22
C ALA A 491 -18.69 9.64 -21.91
N HIS A 492 -17.68 9.91 -22.75
CA HIS A 492 -17.43 11.21 -23.36
C HIS A 492 -17.29 12.36 -22.34
N ILE A 493 -16.64 12.07 -21.21
CA ILE A 493 -16.35 13.03 -20.14
C ILE A 493 -14.85 13.34 -20.17
N ASP A 494 -14.52 14.64 -20.07
CA ASP A 494 -13.13 15.10 -20.08
C ASP A 494 -12.36 14.59 -18.85
N LYS A 495 -11.17 14.05 -19.10
CA LYS A 495 -10.26 13.57 -18.06
C LYS A 495 -9.57 14.76 -17.39
N PRO A 496 -9.55 14.85 -16.03
CA PRO A 496 -8.78 15.88 -15.32
C PRO A 496 -7.27 15.74 -15.57
N SER A 497 -6.55 16.85 -15.57
CA SER A 497 -5.10 16.88 -15.85
C SER A 497 -4.25 16.13 -14.83
N ASN A 498 -4.68 16.08 -13.58
CA ASN A 498 -4.00 15.33 -12.51
C ASN A 498 -4.29 13.81 -12.51
N MET A 499 -5.21 13.34 -13.34
CA MET A 499 -5.41 11.93 -13.63
C MET A 499 -4.40 11.53 -14.72
N THR A 500 -3.25 10.97 -14.29
CA THR A 500 -2.09 10.70 -15.17
C THR A 500 -2.20 9.41 -15.97
N GLY A 501 -3.14 8.53 -15.64
CA GLY A 501 -3.51 7.38 -16.47
C GLY A 501 -4.05 7.84 -17.85
N GLU A 502 -4.04 6.93 -18.79
CA GLU A 502 -4.47 7.18 -20.15
C GLU A 502 -5.62 6.26 -20.56
N SER A 503 -6.49 6.73 -21.45
CA SER A 503 -7.48 5.83 -22.05
C SER A 503 -6.80 4.69 -22.82
N LEU A 504 -7.32 3.49 -22.64
CA LEU A 504 -6.82 2.28 -23.31
C LEU A 504 -7.47 2.04 -24.68
N LEU A 505 -8.45 2.86 -25.04
CA LEU A 505 -9.07 2.81 -26.36
C LEU A 505 -8.05 3.24 -27.42
N LEU A 506 -7.92 2.45 -28.48
CA LEU A 506 -7.21 2.84 -29.70
C LEU A 506 -8.23 3.46 -30.69
N ASP A 507 -7.83 4.57 -31.32
CA ASP A 507 -8.63 5.28 -32.33
C ASP A 507 -8.91 4.44 -33.58
#